data_b32187808d08d5b392c3b4871f5ba329
#
_entry.id   b32187808d08d5b392c3b4871f5ba329
#
_cell.length_a   1.000
_cell.length_b   1.000
_cell.length_c   1.000
_cell.angle_alpha   90.00
_cell.angle_beta   90.00
_cell.angle_gamma   90.00
#
_symmetry.space_group_name_H-M   'P 1'
#
loop_
_entity.id
_entity.type
_entity.pdbx_description
1 polymer ?
#
loop_
_entity_poly.entity_id
_entity_poly.type
_entity_poly.pdbx_seq_one_letter_code
_entity_poly.pdbx_strand_id
1 'polypeptide(L)'
;VVKDALEAGANIIVTGAGLPLELPKLVKDYPDVEIVPIVSSARALKIICKKWKAAGKMPGAVIVEGPKSGGHQGAKYEELFAPEHQLEAILPPIKEERDKWGDFPIIAAGGIWDNNDIKNIMALGADAVQMGTRFIGTYECDASDVLKQVLLNAKEEDIVIVSSPVGY
;
A
#
# COMPACT_ATOMS: atom_id res chain seq x y z
N VAL A 1 8.87 5.25 16.75
CA VAL A 1 8.71 4.16 15.76
C VAL A 1 9.63 4.37 14.57
N VAL A 2 9.46 5.43 13.69
CA VAL A 2 10.34 5.61 12.50
C VAL A 2 11.79 5.75 12.91
N LYS A 3 12.09 6.61 13.88
CA LYS A 3 13.45 6.83 14.38
C LYS A 3 14.07 5.55 14.93
N ASP A 4 13.35 4.79 15.72
CA ASP A 4 13.81 3.53 16.30
C ASP A 4 14.11 2.49 15.21
N ALA A 5 13.27 2.44 14.14
CA ALA A 5 13.50 1.58 13.00
C ALA A 5 14.77 1.96 12.22
N LEU A 6 15.01 3.26 12.05
CA LEU A 6 16.23 3.76 11.40
C LEU A 6 17.48 3.44 12.23
N GLU A 7 17.43 3.65 13.54
CA GLU A 7 18.52 3.32 14.47
C GLU A 7 18.78 1.80 14.50
N ALA A 8 17.74 0.98 14.29
CA ALA A 8 17.87 -0.47 14.17
C ALA A 8 18.37 -0.95 12.78
N GLY A 9 18.62 -0.03 11.84
CA GLY A 9 19.17 -0.35 10.52
C GLY A 9 18.15 -0.70 9.45
N ALA A 10 16.91 -0.20 9.54
CA ALA A 10 15.93 -0.35 8.46
C ALA A 10 16.42 0.34 7.17
N ASN A 11 16.40 -0.36 6.05
CA ASN A 11 16.76 0.16 4.74
C ASN A 11 15.57 0.73 3.96
N ILE A 12 14.36 0.33 4.32
CA ILE A 12 13.13 0.76 3.68
C ILE A 12 12.10 1.12 4.75
N ILE A 13 11.45 2.27 4.62
CA ILE A 13 10.34 2.69 5.47
C ILE A 13 9.07 2.78 4.63
N VAL A 14 8.14 1.86 4.87
CA VAL A 14 6.80 1.88 4.26
C VAL A 14 5.84 2.61 5.20
N THR A 15 5.05 3.53 4.66
CA THR A 15 4.11 4.33 5.46
C THR A 15 2.74 4.44 4.81
N GLY A 16 1.71 4.29 5.62
CA GLY A 16 0.29 4.42 5.27
C GLY A 16 -0.50 5.13 6.36
N ALA A 17 -1.82 4.98 6.35
CA ALA A 17 -2.77 5.61 7.28
C ALA A 17 -2.65 7.13 7.29
N GLY A 18 -2.72 7.76 6.11
CA GLY A 18 -2.62 9.21 5.91
C GLY A 18 -1.47 9.60 4.99
N LEU A 19 -1.30 10.91 4.78
CA LEU A 19 -0.24 11.42 3.91
C LEU A 19 1.05 11.68 4.73
N PRO A 20 2.14 10.92 4.51
CA PRO A 20 3.37 10.99 5.30
C PRO A 20 4.27 12.15 4.83
N LEU A 21 3.75 13.39 4.86
CA LEU A 21 4.40 14.55 4.24
C LEU A 21 5.73 14.93 4.89
N GLU A 22 5.90 14.62 6.18
CA GLU A 22 7.11 14.97 6.95
C GLU A 22 8.17 13.85 6.96
N LEU A 23 7.88 12.69 6.35
CA LEU A 23 8.79 11.54 6.36
C LEU A 23 10.20 11.85 5.81
N PRO A 24 10.37 12.64 4.73
CA PRO A 24 11.70 13.02 4.25
C PRO A 24 12.57 13.70 5.30
N LYS A 25 11.97 14.48 6.21
CA LYS A 25 12.72 15.14 7.28
C LYS A 25 13.22 14.16 8.32
N LEU A 26 12.44 13.10 8.59
CA LEU A 26 12.81 12.06 9.56
C LEU A 26 13.95 11.17 9.06
N VAL A 27 14.07 10.99 7.73
CA VAL A 27 15.13 10.17 7.12
C VAL A 27 16.30 11.01 6.61
N LYS A 28 16.37 12.30 6.92
CA LYS A 28 17.39 13.23 6.39
C LYS A 28 18.81 12.77 6.64
N ASP A 29 19.07 12.22 7.82
CA ASP A 29 20.40 11.75 8.24
C ASP A 29 20.68 10.29 7.82
N TYR A 30 19.77 9.69 7.04
CA TYR A 30 19.82 8.32 6.53
C TYR A 30 19.62 8.34 5.00
N PRO A 31 20.58 8.82 4.22
CA PRO A 31 20.41 9.06 2.77
C PRO A 31 20.09 7.79 1.97
N ASP A 32 20.60 6.64 2.41
CA ASP A 32 20.43 5.33 1.75
C ASP A 32 19.12 4.65 2.08
N VAL A 33 18.33 5.19 3.02
CA VAL A 33 17.02 4.62 3.38
C VAL A 33 15.99 5.04 2.34
N GLU A 34 15.32 4.06 1.74
CA GLU A 34 14.22 4.29 0.83
C GLU A 34 12.89 4.52 1.58
N ILE A 35 12.11 5.46 1.09
CA ILE A 35 10.78 5.77 1.65
C ILE A 35 9.69 5.46 0.66
N VAL A 36 8.71 4.68 1.09
CA VAL A 36 7.66 4.11 0.23
C VAL A 36 6.29 4.49 0.80
N PRO A 37 5.56 5.44 0.17
CA PRO A 37 4.23 5.78 0.61
C PRO A 37 3.19 4.78 0.10
N ILE A 38 2.12 4.60 0.87
CA ILE A 38 0.92 3.89 0.45
C ILE A 38 -0.12 4.92 0.01
N VAL A 39 -0.71 4.75 -1.16
CA VAL A 39 -1.71 5.66 -1.74
C VAL A 39 -2.88 4.88 -2.35
N SER A 40 -4.06 5.53 -2.40
CA SER A 40 -5.25 5.00 -3.08
C SER A 40 -5.74 5.94 -4.19
N SER A 41 -4.96 6.97 -4.55
CA SER A 41 -5.32 7.90 -5.63
C SER A 41 -4.12 8.65 -6.21
N ALA A 42 -4.23 9.04 -7.49
CA ALA A 42 -3.25 9.89 -8.16
C ALA A 42 -3.09 11.26 -7.46
N ARG A 43 -4.17 11.79 -6.86
CA ARG A 43 -4.11 13.04 -6.08
C ARG A 43 -3.23 12.91 -4.86
N ALA A 44 -3.34 11.80 -4.12
CA ALA A 44 -2.50 11.53 -2.95
C ALA A 44 -1.02 11.45 -3.36
N LEU A 45 -0.71 10.68 -4.40
CA LEU A 45 0.65 10.58 -4.94
C LEU A 45 1.22 11.94 -5.34
N LYS A 46 0.44 12.74 -6.08
CA LYS A 46 0.85 14.11 -6.49
C LYS A 46 1.22 14.99 -5.30
N ILE A 47 0.41 14.97 -4.24
CA ILE A 47 0.66 15.77 -3.03
C ILE A 47 1.96 15.32 -2.36
N ILE A 48 2.16 14.01 -2.20
CA ILE A 48 3.35 13.42 -1.60
C ILE A 48 4.58 13.80 -2.42
N CYS A 49 4.60 13.50 -3.73
CA CYS A 49 5.74 13.79 -4.60
C CYS A 49 6.11 15.27 -4.59
N LYS A 50 5.12 16.17 -4.66
CA LYS A 50 5.36 17.62 -4.58
C LYS A 50 6.04 18.02 -3.27
N LYS A 51 5.57 17.50 -2.14
CA LYS A 51 6.11 17.83 -0.82
C LYS A 51 7.48 17.19 -0.60
N TRP A 52 7.65 15.94 -0.99
CA TRP A 52 8.90 15.22 -0.80
C TRP A 52 10.02 15.78 -1.70
N LYS A 53 9.71 16.10 -2.96
CA LYS A 53 10.66 16.79 -3.86
C LYS A 53 11.16 18.11 -3.27
N ALA A 54 10.27 18.91 -2.68
CA ALA A 54 10.63 20.16 -2.01
C ALA A 54 11.53 19.94 -0.76
N ALA A 55 11.46 18.75 -0.17
CA ALA A 55 12.32 18.34 0.95
C ALA A 55 13.60 17.58 0.49
N GLY A 56 13.84 17.47 -0.83
CA GLY A 56 15.06 16.87 -1.39
C GLY A 56 15.06 15.34 -1.48
N LYS A 57 13.90 14.68 -1.30
CA LYS A 57 13.78 13.22 -1.38
C LYS A 57 12.58 12.85 -2.27
N MET A 58 12.71 11.77 -3.02
CA MET A 58 11.61 11.21 -3.80
C MET A 58 11.26 9.82 -3.26
N PRO A 59 10.06 9.27 -3.58
CA PRO A 59 9.75 7.88 -3.26
C PRO A 59 10.74 6.90 -3.92
N GLY A 60 11.18 5.89 -3.16
CA GLY A 60 11.93 4.75 -3.71
C GLY A 60 11.01 3.76 -4.43
N ALA A 61 9.74 3.72 -4.04
CA ALA A 61 8.63 3.03 -4.68
C ALA A 61 7.32 3.65 -4.19
N VAL A 62 6.17 3.26 -4.77
CA VAL A 62 4.84 3.57 -4.24
C VAL A 62 4.01 2.30 -4.16
N ILE A 63 3.31 2.10 -3.03
CA ILE A 63 2.32 1.04 -2.90
C ILE A 63 0.94 1.64 -3.20
N VAL A 64 0.23 1.02 -4.12
CA VAL A 64 -1.14 1.39 -4.51
C VAL A 64 -2.10 0.39 -3.91
N GLU A 65 -2.91 0.82 -2.95
CA GLU A 65 -3.90 -0.03 -2.29
C GLU A 65 -5.31 0.21 -2.81
N GLY A 66 -5.94 -0.86 -3.30
CA GLY A 66 -7.35 -0.91 -3.59
C GLY A 66 -8.20 -1.27 -2.35
N PRO A 67 -9.55 -1.21 -2.46
CA PRO A 67 -10.46 -1.40 -1.33
C PRO A 67 -10.51 -2.84 -0.78
N LYS A 68 -9.92 -3.80 -1.49
CA LYS A 68 -9.76 -5.18 -1.02
C LYS A 68 -8.48 -5.42 -0.22
N SER A 69 -7.72 -4.37 0.09
CA SER A 69 -6.61 -4.45 1.05
C SER A 69 -7.15 -4.50 2.48
N GLY A 70 -6.42 -5.15 3.37
CA GLY A 70 -6.73 -5.13 4.80
C GLY A 70 -6.25 -3.86 5.48
N GLY A 71 -6.81 -3.54 6.65
CA GLY A 71 -6.40 -2.38 7.44
C GLY A 71 -7.17 -1.09 7.11
N HIS A 72 -6.51 0.06 7.23
CA HIS A 72 -7.14 1.36 7.00
C HIS A 72 -7.43 1.58 5.52
N GLN A 73 -8.63 2.05 5.23
CA GLN A 73 -9.08 2.29 3.86
C GLN A 73 -8.85 3.75 3.44
N GLY A 74 -8.45 3.96 2.19
CA GLY A 74 -8.15 5.28 1.63
C GLY A 74 -9.36 6.03 1.04
N ALA A 75 -10.57 5.46 1.12
CA ALA A 75 -11.81 6.04 0.64
C ALA A 75 -12.85 6.11 1.77
N LYS A 76 -13.90 6.91 1.59
CA LYS A 76 -15.04 6.92 2.52
C LYS A 76 -15.81 5.61 2.42
N TYR A 77 -16.46 5.23 3.53
CA TYR A 77 -17.21 3.97 3.62
C TYR A 77 -18.21 3.79 2.46
N GLU A 78 -18.98 4.83 2.14
CA GLU A 78 -20.02 4.83 1.11
C GLU A 78 -19.46 4.70 -0.31
N GLU A 79 -18.22 5.12 -0.51
CA GLU A 79 -17.54 5.16 -1.81
C GLU A 79 -16.61 3.95 -2.02
N LEU A 80 -16.32 3.19 -0.95
CA LEU A 80 -15.26 2.20 -0.94
C LEU A 80 -15.39 1.14 -2.04
N PHE A 81 -16.61 0.67 -2.29
CA PHE A 81 -16.87 -0.35 -3.32
C PHE A 81 -17.30 0.22 -4.67
N ALA A 82 -17.28 1.55 -4.84
CA ALA A 82 -17.55 2.16 -6.13
C ALA A 82 -16.53 1.70 -7.18
N PRO A 83 -16.94 1.48 -8.44
CA PRO A 83 -16.06 0.98 -9.50
C PRO A 83 -14.78 1.80 -9.70
N GLU A 84 -14.86 3.11 -9.53
CA GLU A 84 -13.74 4.05 -9.67
C GLU A 84 -12.68 3.93 -8.55
N HIS A 85 -12.99 3.27 -7.45
CA HIS A 85 -12.06 3.02 -6.34
C HIS A 85 -11.40 1.64 -6.40
N GLN A 86 -11.84 0.77 -7.32
CA GLN A 86 -11.23 -0.55 -7.47
C GLN A 86 -9.78 -0.42 -7.95
N LEU A 87 -8.93 -1.37 -7.57
CA LEU A 87 -7.49 -1.34 -7.87
C LEU A 87 -7.22 -1.14 -9.36
N GLU A 88 -7.98 -1.82 -10.20
CA GLU A 88 -7.89 -1.75 -11.65
C GLU A 88 -8.22 -0.36 -12.22
N ALA A 89 -9.09 0.38 -11.54
CA ALA A 89 -9.49 1.73 -11.96
C ALA A 89 -8.52 2.80 -11.46
N ILE A 90 -7.95 2.64 -10.26
CA ILE A 90 -7.04 3.65 -9.67
C ILE A 90 -5.61 3.52 -10.17
N LEU A 91 -5.19 2.34 -10.61
CA LEU A 91 -3.80 2.07 -11.00
C LEU A 91 -3.34 2.88 -12.24
N PRO A 92 -4.07 2.90 -13.39
CA PRO A 92 -3.64 3.66 -14.56
C PRO A 92 -3.44 5.16 -14.29
N PRO A 93 -4.38 5.90 -13.65
CA PRO A 93 -4.14 7.33 -13.35
C PRO A 93 -3.01 7.56 -12.35
N ILE A 94 -2.74 6.61 -11.44
CA ILE A 94 -1.57 6.70 -10.54
C ILE A 94 -0.28 6.51 -11.33
N LYS A 95 -0.24 5.59 -12.29
CA LYS A 95 0.89 5.42 -13.21
C LYS A 95 1.16 6.69 -14.01
N GLU A 96 0.13 7.27 -14.61
CA GLU A 96 0.26 8.55 -15.34
C GLU A 96 0.79 9.69 -14.46
N GLU A 97 0.37 9.73 -13.21
CA GLU A 97 0.88 10.73 -12.26
C GLU A 97 2.34 10.45 -11.87
N ARG A 98 2.70 9.18 -11.59
CA ARG A 98 4.05 8.75 -11.27
C ARG A 98 5.05 9.16 -12.37
N ASP A 99 4.70 8.95 -13.63
CA ASP A 99 5.54 9.22 -14.80
C ASP A 99 5.95 10.71 -14.92
N LYS A 100 5.21 11.63 -14.26
CA LYS A 100 5.57 13.06 -14.16
C LYS A 100 6.66 13.36 -13.13
N TRP A 101 6.91 12.43 -12.21
CA TRP A 101 7.79 12.62 -11.06
C TRP A 101 9.09 11.81 -11.13
N GLY A 102 9.10 10.71 -11.86
CA GLY A 102 10.23 9.81 -12.00
C GLY A 102 9.81 8.41 -12.41
N ASP A 103 10.75 7.48 -12.34
CA ASP A 103 10.54 6.07 -12.73
C ASP A 103 10.73 5.13 -11.52
N PHE A 104 10.13 5.49 -10.39
CA PHE A 104 10.13 4.61 -9.21
C PHE A 104 9.04 3.53 -9.33
N PRO A 105 9.27 2.30 -8.82
CA PRO A 105 8.34 1.20 -8.97
C PRO A 105 6.96 1.45 -8.37
N ILE A 106 5.93 0.92 -9.03
CA ILE A 106 4.56 0.86 -8.55
C ILE A 106 4.28 -0.57 -8.07
N ILE A 107 3.94 -0.71 -6.80
CA ILE A 107 3.58 -1.99 -6.16
C ILE A 107 2.07 -1.98 -5.91
N ALA A 108 1.33 -2.86 -6.57
CA ALA A 108 -0.12 -2.93 -6.39
C ALA A 108 -0.51 -3.90 -5.26
N ALA A 109 -1.50 -3.52 -4.45
CA ALA A 109 -1.95 -4.28 -3.29
C ALA A 109 -3.47 -4.30 -3.16
N GLY A 110 -4.02 -5.38 -2.60
CA GLY A 110 -5.43 -5.54 -2.31
C GLY A 110 -6.16 -6.41 -3.33
N GLY A 111 -6.65 -7.56 -2.88
CA GLY A 111 -7.45 -8.49 -3.69
C GLY A 111 -6.67 -9.30 -4.73
N ILE A 112 -5.36 -9.29 -4.70
CA ILE A 112 -4.51 -10.09 -5.59
C ILE A 112 -4.29 -11.45 -4.94
N TRP A 113 -4.70 -12.51 -5.64
CA TRP A 113 -4.74 -13.84 -5.06
C TRP A 113 -3.96 -14.89 -5.85
N ASP A 114 -3.99 -14.84 -7.16
CA ASP A 114 -3.40 -15.83 -8.03
C ASP A 114 -2.56 -15.24 -9.19
N ASN A 115 -2.02 -16.11 -10.02
CA ASN A 115 -1.19 -15.73 -11.16
C ASN A 115 -1.95 -14.92 -12.23
N ASN A 116 -3.27 -15.10 -12.36
CA ASN A 116 -4.07 -14.33 -13.32
C ASN A 116 -4.27 -12.91 -12.82
N ASP A 117 -4.55 -12.76 -11.52
CA ASP A 117 -4.63 -11.44 -10.90
C ASP A 117 -3.31 -10.68 -11.06
N ILE A 118 -2.18 -11.34 -10.77
CA ILE A 118 -0.84 -10.75 -10.95
C ILE A 118 -0.65 -10.27 -12.39
N LYS A 119 -0.92 -11.14 -13.39
CA LYS A 119 -0.77 -10.78 -14.80
C LYS A 119 -1.65 -9.59 -15.21
N ASN A 120 -2.91 -9.58 -14.75
CA ASN A 120 -3.86 -8.53 -15.06
C ASN A 120 -3.39 -7.19 -14.47
N ILE A 121 -2.98 -7.18 -13.22
CA ILE A 121 -2.51 -5.97 -12.53
C ILE A 121 -1.18 -5.46 -13.13
N MET A 122 -0.25 -6.34 -13.45
CA MET A 122 0.99 -5.98 -14.14
C MET A 122 0.72 -5.37 -15.53
N ALA A 123 -0.26 -5.92 -16.26
CA ALA A 123 -0.66 -5.38 -17.57
C ALA A 123 -1.27 -3.95 -17.48
N LEU A 124 -1.81 -3.57 -16.32
CA LEU A 124 -2.32 -2.21 -16.05
C LEU A 124 -1.22 -1.23 -15.64
N GLY A 125 0.03 -1.69 -15.50
CA GLY A 125 1.19 -0.85 -15.27
C GLY A 125 1.75 -0.87 -13.86
N ALA A 126 1.44 -1.90 -13.06
CA ALA A 126 2.20 -2.20 -11.86
C ALA A 126 3.53 -2.86 -12.22
N ASP A 127 4.57 -2.58 -11.45
CA ASP A 127 5.90 -3.19 -11.57
C ASP A 127 6.06 -4.39 -10.65
N ALA A 128 5.25 -4.44 -9.57
CA ALA A 128 5.22 -5.52 -8.59
C ALA A 128 3.85 -5.62 -7.92
N VAL A 129 3.64 -6.68 -7.14
CA VAL A 129 2.44 -6.87 -6.33
C VAL A 129 2.79 -7.15 -4.86
N GLN A 130 1.92 -6.70 -3.96
CA GLN A 130 1.96 -7.02 -2.54
C GLN A 130 0.77 -7.93 -2.20
N MET A 131 1.05 -9.07 -1.59
CA MET A 131 0.06 -10.06 -1.19
C MET A 131 0.27 -10.42 0.27
N GLY A 132 -0.79 -10.36 1.08
CA GLY A 132 -0.74 -10.71 2.51
C GLY A 132 -1.57 -11.96 2.82
N THR A 133 -2.88 -11.84 2.74
CA THR A 133 -3.85 -12.87 3.15
C THR A 133 -3.60 -14.23 2.51
N ARG A 134 -3.15 -14.25 1.24
CA ARG A 134 -2.80 -15.48 0.51
C ARG A 134 -1.76 -16.34 1.22
N PHE A 135 -0.86 -15.73 1.98
CA PHE A 135 0.24 -16.43 2.65
C PHE A 135 -0.03 -16.76 4.11
N ILE A 136 -1.09 -16.21 4.75
CA ILE A 136 -1.39 -16.47 6.17
C ILE A 136 -1.74 -17.94 6.39
N GLY A 137 -2.43 -18.60 5.44
CA GLY A 137 -2.79 -20.01 5.54
C GLY A 137 -1.66 -21.00 5.24
N THR A 138 -0.43 -20.53 4.98
CA THR A 138 0.70 -21.40 4.62
C THR A 138 1.44 -21.93 5.84
N TYR A 139 2.30 -22.92 5.66
CA TYR A 139 3.12 -23.51 6.73
C TYR A 139 4.19 -22.52 7.23
N GLU A 140 4.68 -21.64 6.34
CA GLU A 140 5.72 -20.66 6.66
C GLU A 140 5.22 -19.51 7.55
N CYS A 141 3.91 -19.28 7.61
CA CYS A 141 3.34 -18.28 8.50
C CYS A 141 3.28 -18.83 9.93
N ASP A 142 3.73 -18.04 10.89
CA ASP A 142 3.73 -18.38 12.32
C ASP A 142 2.40 -18.12 13.04
N ALA A 143 1.35 -17.73 12.30
CA ALA A 143 0.01 -17.61 12.85
C ALA A 143 -0.49 -18.94 13.42
N SER A 144 -1.27 -18.88 14.51
CA SER A 144 -1.84 -20.07 15.13
C SER A 144 -2.72 -20.86 14.14
N ASP A 145 -2.77 -22.19 14.29
CA ASP A 145 -3.60 -23.05 13.43
C ASP A 145 -5.08 -22.65 13.49
N VAL A 146 -5.56 -22.18 14.64
CA VAL A 146 -6.93 -21.68 14.80
C VAL A 146 -7.18 -20.49 13.87
N LEU A 147 -6.27 -19.51 13.83
CA LEU A 147 -6.41 -18.35 12.94
C LEU A 147 -6.34 -18.77 11.47
N LYS A 148 -5.41 -19.67 11.11
CA LYS A 148 -5.32 -20.21 9.75
C LYS A 148 -6.64 -20.88 9.33
N GLN A 149 -7.23 -21.71 10.19
CA GLN A 149 -8.51 -22.38 9.90
C GLN A 149 -9.66 -21.38 9.77
N VAL A 150 -9.73 -20.33 10.60
CA VAL A 150 -10.74 -19.28 10.46
C VAL A 150 -10.64 -18.63 9.08
N LEU A 151 -9.44 -18.27 8.65
CA LEU A 151 -9.21 -17.62 7.34
C LEU A 151 -9.48 -18.56 6.16
N LEU A 152 -9.09 -19.83 6.26
CA LEU A 152 -9.35 -20.84 5.23
C LEU A 152 -10.84 -21.16 5.05
N ASN A 153 -11.63 -21.03 6.12
CA ASN A 153 -13.06 -21.27 6.09
C ASN A 153 -13.88 -20.00 5.83
N ALA A 154 -13.25 -18.82 5.90
CA ALA A 154 -13.94 -17.54 5.72
C ALA A 154 -14.48 -17.41 4.29
N LYS A 155 -15.66 -16.82 4.18
CA LYS A 155 -16.32 -16.46 2.93
C LYS A 155 -16.36 -14.94 2.78
N GLU A 156 -16.77 -14.45 1.62
CA GLU A 156 -16.86 -13.02 1.35
C GLU A 156 -17.78 -12.28 2.34
N GLU A 157 -18.88 -12.92 2.75
CA GLU A 157 -19.82 -12.38 3.74
C GLU A 157 -19.25 -12.25 5.17
N ASP A 158 -18.15 -12.93 5.46
CA ASP A 158 -17.47 -12.86 6.77
C ASP A 158 -16.50 -11.65 6.85
N ILE A 159 -16.25 -11.00 5.70
CA ILE A 159 -15.36 -9.84 5.63
C ILE A 159 -16.19 -8.58 5.83
N VAL A 160 -15.93 -7.88 6.92
CA VAL A 160 -16.69 -6.69 7.30
C VAL A 160 -15.80 -5.46 7.42
N ILE A 161 -16.39 -4.29 7.18
CA ILE A 161 -15.75 -3.02 7.43
C ILE A 161 -16.28 -2.49 8.77
N VAL A 162 -15.36 -2.12 9.63
CA VAL A 162 -15.69 -1.60 10.95
C VAL A 162 -15.11 -0.20 11.12
N SER A 163 -15.73 0.64 11.95
CA SER A 163 -15.11 1.87 12.38
C SER A 163 -13.83 1.55 13.15
N SER A 164 -12.74 2.24 12.81
CA SER A 164 -11.45 2.00 13.46
C SER A 164 -11.54 2.26 14.97
N PRO A 165 -11.16 1.31 15.83
CA PRO A 165 -11.14 1.52 17.28
C PRO A 165 -10.02 2.47 17.72
N VAL A 166 -9.08 2.79 16.82
CA VAL A 166 -7.95 3.70 17.08
C VAL A 166 -8.13 5.08 16.46
N GLY A 167 -9.31 5.38 15.89
CA GLY A 167 -9.71 6.73 15.51
C GLY A 167 -9.14 7.28 14.20
N TYR A 168 -8.80 6.41 13.26
CA TYR A 168 -8.37 6.78 11.90
C TYR A 168 -9.36 6.28 10.87
#